data_37d7f0dae5a042c9e9e87b3561cf0542
#
_entry.id   37d7f0dae5a042c9e9e87b3561cf0542
#
_cell.length_a   1.000
_cell.length_b   1.000
_cell.length_c   1.000
_cell.angle_alpha   90.00
_cell.angle_beta   90.00
_cell.angle_gamma   90.00
#
_symmetry.space_group_name_H-M   'P 1'
#
loop_
_entity.id
_entity.type
_entity.pdbx_description
1 polymer ?
#
loop_
_entity_poly.entity_id
_entity_poly.type
_entity_poly.pdbx_seq_one_letter_code
_entity_poly.pdbx_strand_id
1 'polypeptide(L)'
;ALFGTAVHHILESAKSETLIKEERLFVDIDGWTLSGAIDQQEVDDDGINIIDYKVTSVWSVIYDKSSWHEQLNCYAHLIEMNKDKPVKSLKICAILRDWQQRDARNKDNYPQAPIVLVDIPLWSFAERDVYVRSRMALHKAASDMANLTRQTIEPLDKKFTPYDVELPVDAYFPQCSDEERWTQPEKWAIMLKGRKKAAKLCETKEQAEHIMATENFKGKPYLEHRKGEPKRCTGNYCSVADICHQWKEEREA
;
A
#
# COMPACT_ATOMS: atom_id res chain seq x y z
N ALA A 1 -10.62 7.91 5.56
CA ALA A 1 -11.03 6.94 6.59
C ALA A 1 -12.55 7.03 6.86
N LEU A 2 -13.10 8.15 7.34
CA LEU A 2 -14.51 8.26 7.78
C LEU A 2 -15.55 7.83 6.71
N PHE A 3 -15.38 8.23 5.45
CA PHE A 3 -16.30 7.86 4.38
C PHE A 3 -16.27 6.35 4.09
N GLY A 4 -15.09 5.73 4.10
CA GLY A 4 -14.96 4.28 3.97
C GLY A 4 -15.69 3.54 5.09
N THR A 5 -15.45 3.93 6.35
CA THR A 5 -16.13 3.36 7.52
C THR A 5 -17.64 3.46 7.44
N ALA A 6 -18.18 4.62 7.01
CA ALA A 6 -19.62 4.82 6.85
C ALA A 6 -20.22 3.90 5.77
N VAL A 7 -19.54 3.70 4.65
CA VAL A 7 -19.98 2.79 3.58
C VAL A 7 -19.98 1.35 4.07
N HIS A 8 -18.93 0.88 4.74
CA HIS A 8 -18.88 -0.46 5.33
C HIS A 8 -20.06 -0.67 6.29
N HIS A 9 -20.30 0.25 7.20
CA HIS A 9 -21.41 0.13 8.16
C HIS A 9 -22.80 0.05 7.50
N ILE A 10 -23.02 0.76 6.39
CA ILE A 10 -24.27 0.67 5.62
C ILE A 10 -24.39 -0.71 4.95
N LEU A 11 -23.31 -1.22 4.37
CA LEU A 11 -23.29 -2.51 3.68
C LEU A 11 -23.43 -3.70 4.64
N GLU A 12 -22.89 -3.60 5.85
CA GLU A 12 -23.10 -4.56 6.94
C GLU A 12 -24.58 -4.76 7.28
N SER A 13 -25.36 -3.69 7.28
CA SER A 13 -26.76 -3.72 7.69
C SER A 13 -27.70 -4.45 6.72
N ALA A 14 -27.27 -4.69 5.47
CA ALA A 14 -28.06 -5.46 4.50
C ALA A 14 -28.10 -6.95 4.87
N LYS A 15 -29.29 -7.51 5.08
CA LYS A 15 -29.47 -8.92 5.48
C LYS A 15 -29.70 -9.81 4.25
N SER A 16 -29.03 -10.98 4.24
CA SER A 16 -29.29 -12.06 3.30
C SER A 16 -28.91 -13.40 3.96
N GLU A 17 -29.63 -14.47 3.65
CA GLU A 17 -29.38 -15.79 4.22
C GLU A 17 -28.11 -16.46 3.66
N THR A 18 -27.67 -16.07 2.47
CA THR A 18 -26.49 -16.63 1.78
C THR A 18 -25.22 -15.81 2.00
N LEU A 19 -25.31 -14.69 2.72
CA LEU A 19 -24.21 -13.76 2.92
C LEU A 19 -23.72 -13.82 4.37
N ILE A 20 -22.42 -14.08 4.54
CA ILE A 20 -21.70 -13.88 5.80
C ILE A 20 -20.94 -12.58 5.69
N LYS A 21 -21.09 -11.68 6.67
CA LYS A 21 -20.51 -10.35 6.65
C LYS A 21 -19.65 -10.10 7.88
N GLU A 22 -18.56 -9.35 7.68
CA GLU A 22 -17.63 -8.88 8.72
C GLU A 22 -17.15 -10.02 9.64
N GLU A 23 -17.01 -11.24 9.08
CA GLU A 23 -16.53 -12.38 9.84
C GLU A 23 -15.02 -12.29 10.04
N ARG A 24 -14.59 -12.34 11.31
CA ARG A 24 -13.17 -12.41 11.65
C ARG A 24 -12.74 -13.84 11.85
N LEU A 25 -11.75 -14.26 11.08
CA LEU A 25 -11.13 -15.58 11.14
C LEU A 25 -9.71 -15.49 11.68
N PHE A 26 -9.22 -16.58 12.26
CA PHE A 26 -7.92 -16.69 12.89
C PHE A 26 -7.24 -18.00 12.49
N VAL A 27 -5.93 -17.97 12.26
CA VAL A 27 -5.09 -19.16 12.02
C VAL A 27 -3.76 -18.99 12.75
N ASP A 28 -3.33 -20.01 13.48
CA ASP A 28 -2.01 -20.07 14.09
C ASP A 28 -0.98 -20.59 13.08
N ILE A 29 0.12 -19.84 12.92
CA ILE A 29 1.23 -20.19 12.04
C ILE A 29 2.52 -20.00 12.82
N ASP A 30 3.21 -21.08 13.12
CA ASP A 30 4.50 -21.11 13.81
C ASP A 30 4.52 -20.30 15.13
N GLY A 31 3.40 -20.36 15.88
CA GLY A 31 3.20 -19.67 17.16
C GLY A 31 2.80 -18.19 17.04
N TRP A 32 2.46 -17.76 15.83
CA TRP A 32 1.89 -16.44 15.57
C TRP A 32 0.49 -16.56 14.99
N THR A 33 -0.40 -15.66 15.40
CA THR A 33 -1.80 -15.68 14.95
C THR A 33 -1.98 -14.71 13.77
N LEU A 34 -2.31 -15.24 12.59
CA LEU A 34 -2.85 -14.47 11.49
C LEU A 34 -4.35 -14.26 11.72
N SER A 35 -4.85 -13.03 11.57
CA SER A 35 -6.29 -12.76 11.58
C SER A 35 -6.71 -11.80 10.48
N GLY A 36 -7.95 -11.96 10.01
CA GLY A 36 -8.56 -11.05 9.04
C GLY A 36 -10.06 -10.96 9.24
N ALA A 37 -10.62 -9.76 9.13
CA ALA A 37 -12.07 -9.55 9.02
C ALA A 37 -12.42 -9.47 7.53
N ILE A 38 -13.32 -10.33 7.09
CA ILE A 38 -13.71 -10.46 5.68
C ILE A 38 -15.04 -9.74 5.50
N ASP A 39 -15.07 -8.72 4.65
CA ASP A 39 -16.23 -7.84 4.49
C ASP A 39 -17.49 -8.63 4.09
N GLN A 40 -17.38 -9.48 3.07
CA GLN A 40 -18.50 -10.31 2.61
C GLN A 40 -18.03 -11.63 2.02
N GLN A 41 -18.76 -12.69 2.39
CA GLN A 41 -18.62 -14.02 1.81
C GLN A 41 -20.00 -14.44 1.28
N GLU A 42 -20.06 -14.84 0.03
CA GLU A 42 -21.23 -15.45 -0.59
C GLU A 42 -21.01 -16.97 -0.61
N VAL A 43 -21.81 -17.69 0.14
CA VAL A 43 -21.69 -19.15 0.31
C VAL A 43 -22.72 -19.85 -0.55
N ASP A 44 -22.27 -20.75 -1.41
CA ASP A 44 -23.11 -21.66 -2.18
C ASP A 44 -22.69 -23.13 -1.97
N ASP A 45 -23.32 -24.04 -2.72
CA ASP A 45 -23.03 -25.47 -2.58
C ASP A 45 -21.62 -25.83 -3.01
N ASP A 46 -21.06 -25.11 -3.97
CA ASP A 46 -19.76 -25.38 -4.60
C ASP A 46 -18.59 -24.67 -3.91
N GLY A 47 -18.86 -23.70 -3.03
CA GLY A 47 -17.77 -22.97 -2.34
C GLY A 47 -18.13 -21.56 -1.89
N ILE A 48 -17.11 -20.72 -1.75
CA ILE A 48 -17.22 -19.37 -1.20
C ILE A 48 -16.64 -18.34 -2.17
N ASN A 49 -17.44 -17.31 -2.45
CA ASN A 49 -16.98 -16.12 -3.18
C ASN A 49 -16.69 -15.00 -2.18
N ILE A 50 -15.54 -14.35 -2.29
CA ILE A 50 -15.14 -13.24 -1.40
C ILE A 50 -15.34 -11.93 -2.14
N ILE A 51 -15.97 -10.97 -1.47
CA ILE A 51 -16.10 -9.58 -1.93
C ILE A 51 -15.60 -8.66 -0.83
N ASP A 52 -14.64 -7.81 -1.17
CA ASP A 52 -14.09 -6.78 -0.27
C ASP A 52 -14.44 -5.39 -0.82
N TYR A 53 -14.90 -4.51 0.04
CA TYR A 53 -15.35 -3.17 -0.33
C TYR A 53 -14.24 -2.14 -0.20
N LYS A 54 -13.95 -1.42 -1.28
CA LYS A 54 -12.93 -0.36 -1.28
C LYS A 54 -13.49 0.98 -1.76
N VAL A 55 -13.53 1.96 -0.88
CA VAL A 55 -13.77 3.36 -1.28
C VAL A 55 -12.45 3.95 -1.72
N THR A 56 -12.27 4.13 -3.00
CA THR A 56 -10.97 4.43 -3.62
C THR A 56 -11.07 5.44 -4.77
N SER A 57 -9.93 5.76 -5.37
CA SER A 57 -9.83 6.55 -6.59
C SER A 57 -9.99 5.67 -7.83
N VAL A 58 -10.47 6.26 -8.92
CA VAL A 58 -10.50 5.65 -10.27
C VAL A 58 -9.14 5.04 -10.66
N TRP A 59 -8.06 5.71 -10.32
CA TRP A 59 -6.69 5.26 -10.64
C TRP A 59 -6.32 3.92 -10.00
N SER A 60 -6.99 3.56 -8.89
CA SER A 60 -6.76 2.27 -8.22
C SER A 60 -7.32 1.08 -9.00
N VAL A 61 -8.27 1.33 -9.90
CA VAL A 61 -8.83 0.31 -10.79
C VAL A 61 -8.06 0.27 -12.12
N ILE A 62 -7.64 1.44 -12.61
CA ILE A 62 -6.88 1.54 -13.87
C ILE A 62 -5.47 0.95 -13.72
N TYR A 63 -4.82 1.22 -12.58
CA TYR A 63 -3.51 0.66 -12.23
C TYR A 63 -3.72 -0.43 -11.20
N ASP A 64 -3.55 -1.66 -11.62
CA ASP A 64 -3.68 -2.84 -10.77
C ASP A 64 -2.90 -2.69 -9.45
N LYS A 65 -3.51 -3.08 -8.33
CA LYS A 65 -2.92 -2.97 -7.00
C LYS A 65 -2.57 -4.35 -6.44
N SER A 66 -1.29 -4.68 -6.41
CA SER A 66 -0.75 -5.90 -5.78
C SER A 66 -1.29 -6.12 -4.36
N SER A 67 -1.44 -5.04 -3.57
CA SER A 67 -1.96 -5.12 -2.20
C SER A 67 -3.40 -5.66 -2.10
N TRP A 68 -4.22 -5.52 -3.15
CA TRP A 68 -5.54 -6.14 -3.20
C TRP A 68 -5.46 -7.64 -3.42
N HIS A 69 -4.55 -8.07 -4.32
CA HIS A 69 -4.27 -9.49 -4.57
C HIS A 69 -3.79 -10.18 -3.30
N GLU A 70 -2.82 -9.58 -2.64
CA GLU A 70 -2.25 -10.07 -1.39
C GLU A 70 -3.31 -10.20 -0.29
N GLN A 71 -4.11 -9.16 -0.06
CA GLN A 71 -5.14 -9.14 0.98
C GLN A 71 -6.20 -10.22 0.75
N LEU A 72 -6.77 -10.29 -0.46
CA LEU A 72 -7.84 -11.25 -0.73
C LEU A 72 -7.33 -12.69 -0.74
N ASN A 73 -6.11 -12.94 -1.18
CA ASN A 73 -5.50 -14.26 -1.11
C ASN A 73 -5.18 -14.68 0.33
N CYS A 74 -4.82 -13.73 1.23
CA CYS A 74 -4.76 -14.01 2.67
C CYS A 74 -6.14 -14.36 3.24
N TYR A 75 -7.22 -13.69 2.81
CA TYR A 75 -8.57 -14.05 3.23
C TYR A 75 -8.99 -15.43 2.73
N ALA A 76 -8.65 -15.77 1.48
CA ALA A 76 -8.90 -17.11 0.95
C ALA A 76 -8.16 -18.19 1.76
N HIS A 77 -6.91 -17.92 2.15
CA HIS A 77 -6.15 -18.82 3.01
C HIS A 77 -6.84 -18.99 4.39
N LEU A 78 -7.25 -17.88 5.02
CA LEU A 78 -7.97 -17.92 6.30
C LEU A 78 -9.27 -18.73 6.20
N ILE A 79 -10.05 -18.56 5.13
CA ILE A 79 -11.30 -19.31 4.93
C ILE A 79 -11.02 -20.81 4.82
N GLU A 80 -10.12 -21.21 3.93
CA GLU A 80 -9.85 -22.65 3.69
C GLU A 80 -9.18 -23.34 4.87
N MET A 81 -8.51 -22.58 5.77
CA MET A 81 -7.99 -23.12 7.01
C MET A 81 -9.05 -23.23 8.13
N ASN A 82 -10.17 -22.52 8.03
CA ASN A 82 -11.23 -22.52 9.04
C ASN A 82 -12.52 -23.23 8.61
N LYS A 83 -12.75 -23.35 7.29
CA LYS A 83 -14.00 -23.88 6.73
C LYS A 83 -13.72 -25.02 5.77
N ASP A 84 -14.53 -26.03 5.79
CA ASP A 84 -14.46 -27.17 4.86
C ASP A 84 -15.17 -26.83 3.53
N LYS A 85 -14.79 -25.69 2.94
CA LYS A 85 -15.29 -25.24 1.63
C LYS A 85 -14.20 -24.50 0.87
N PRO A 86 -14.00 -24.76 -0.43
CA PRO A 86 -13.03 -24.04 -1.23
C PRO A 86 -13.47 -22.60 -1.51
N VAL A 87 -12.52 -21.72 -1.66
CA VAL A 87 -12.75 -20.38 -2.23
C VAL A 87 -12.78 -20.46 -3.76
N LYS A 88 -13.80 -19.89 -4.39
CA LYS A 88 -14.04 -19.94 -5.85
C LYS A 88 -13.60 -18.68 -6.57
N SER A 89 -13.86 -17.53 -5.97
CA SER A 89 -13.53 -16.24 -6.58
C SER A 89 -13.25 -15.16 -5.55
N LEU A 90 -12.43 -14.21 -5.98
CA LEU A 90 -12.04 -13.04 -5.22
C LEU A 90 -12.42 -11.80 -6.01
N LYS A 91 -13.13 -10.86 -5.38
CA LYS A 91 -13.55 -9.62 -6.02
C LYS A 91 -13.34 -8.42 -5.11
N ILE A 92 -12.93 -7.31 -5.69
CA ILE A 92 -13.01 -5.99 -5.06
C ILE A 92 -14.24 -5.26 -5.60
N CYS A 93 -15.13 -4.84 -4.72
CA CYS A 93 -16.18 -3.87 -5.05
C CYS A 93 -15.63 -2.45 -4.83
N ALA A 94 -15.11 -1.85 -5.90
CA ALA A 94 -14.51 -0.53 -5.87
C ALA A 94 -15.57 0.57 -6.02
N ILE A 95 -15.74 1.39 -4.98
CA ILE A 95 -16.60 2.59 -4.97
C ILE A 95 -15.71 3.79 -5.27
N LEU A 96 -15.85 4.36 -6.45
CA LEU A 96 -14.94 5.35 -7.03
C LEU A 96 -15.36 6.77 -6.64
N ARG A 97 -14.72 7.34 -5.62
CA ARG A 97 -15.07 8.65 -5.05
C ARG A 97 -14.82 9.85 -5.97
N ASP A 98 -13.98 9.69 -6.98
CA ASP A 98 -13.57 10.72 -7.94
C ASP A 98 -14.01 10.41 -9.38
N TRP A 99 -14.94 9.46 -9.54
CA TRP A 99 -15.50 9.12 -10.84
C TRP A 99 -16.24 10.28 -11.48
N GLN A 100 -16.06 10.46 -12.79
CA GLN A 100 -16.69 11.50 -13.57
C GLN A 100 -17.33 10.94 -14.84
N GLN A 101 -18.61 11.19 -15.05
CA GLN A 101 -19.35 10.74 -16.22
C GLN A 101 -18.75 11.27 -17.54
N ARG A 102 -18.22 12.49 -17.52
CA ARG A 102 -17.56 13.07 -18.69
C ARG A 102 -16.36 12.25 -19.13
N ASP A 103 -15.53 11.80 -18.17
CA ASP A 103 -14.33 11.04 -18.46
C ASP A 103 -14.69 9.62 -18.92
N ALA A 104 -15.72 9.01 -18.35
CA ALA A 104 -16.24 7.72 -18.80
C ALA A 104 -16.70 7.74 -20.27
N ARG A 105 -17.22 8.87 -20.77
CA ARG A 105 -17.62 9.02 -22.16
C ARG A 105 -16.48 9.28 -23.14
N ASN A 106 -15.35 9.79 -22.65
CA ASN A 106 -14.28 10.33 -23.50
C ASN A 106 -12.96 9.57 -23.40
N LYS A 107 -12.84 8.58 -22.50
CA LYS A 107 -11.58 7.85 -22.26
C LYS A 107 -11.87 6.35 -22.26
N ASP A 108 -11.26 5.61 -23.17
CA ASP A 108 -11.52 4.17 -23.37
C ASP A 108 -11.15 3.31 -22.17
N ASN A 109 -10.09 3.67 -21.43
CA ASN A 109 -9.61 2.93 -20.26
C ASN A 109 -10.17 3.45 -18.92
N TYR A 110 -11.21 4.30 -18.96
CA TYR A 110 -11.83 4.83 -17.76
C TYR A 110 -13.04 3.99 -17.35
N PRO A 111 -13.24 3.72 -16.04
CA PRO A 111 -14.40 2.94 -15.58
C PRO A 111 -15.73 3.55 -16.03
N GLN A 112 -16.62 2.72 -16.60
CA GLN A 112 -17.89 3.18 -17.15
C GLN A 112 -18.96 3.46 -16.08
N ALA A 113 -18.73 3.03 -14.83
CA ALA A 113 -19.64 3.24 -13.69
C ALA A 113 -18.86 3.68 -12.44
N PRO A 114 -19.51 4.38 -11.48
CA PRO A 114 -18.89 4.79 -10.23
C PRO A 114 -18.64 3.63 -9.25
N ILE A 115 -19.23 2.47 -9.49
CA ILE A 115 -19.01 1.23 -8.74
C ILE A 115 -18.59 0.15 -9.74
N VAL A 116 -17.47 -0.51 -9.47
CA VAL A 116 -16.89 -1.52 -10.35
C VAL A 116 -16.53 -2.76 -9.54
N LEU A 117 -16.89 -3.93 -10.05
CA LEU A 117 -16.37 -5.19 -9.55
C LEU A 117 -15.09 -5.52 -10.30
N VAL A 118 -14.00 -5.67 -9.55
CA VAL A 118 -12.69 -6.04 -10.08
C VAL A 118 -12.41 -7.47 -9.66
N ASP A 119 -12.22 -8.35 -10.64
CA ASP A 119 -11.82 -9.74 -10.38
C ASP A 119 -10.35 -9.78 -9.95
N ILE A 120 -10.07 -10.50 -8.87
CA ILE A 120 -8.71 -10.68 -8.34
C ILE A 120 -8.29 -12.13 -8.61
N PRO A 121 -7.10 -12.36 -9.17
CA PRO A 121 -6.59 -13.71 -9.37
C PRO A 121 -6.52 -14.50 -8.07
N LEU A 122 -7.16 -15.66 -8.05
CA LEU A 122 -7.07 -16.60 -6.94
C LEU A 122 -5.81 -17.44 -7.12
N TRP A 123 -4.86 -17.30 -6.20
CA TRP A 123 -3.66 -18.11 -6.16
C TRP A 123 -3.99 -19.55 -5.71
N SER A 124 -3.19 -20.50 -6.09
CA SER A 124 -3.32 -21.86 -5.55
C SER A 124 -3.11 -21.84 -4.02
N PHE A 125 -3.63 -22.85 -3.33
CA PHE A 125 -3.42 -22.99 -1.88
C PHE A 125 -1.92 -22.96 -1.52
N ALA A 126 -1.09 -23.66 -2.31
CA ALA A 126 0.36 -23.70 -2.07
C ALA A 126 1.03 -22.32 -2.20
N GLU A 127 0.64 -21.52 -3.19
CA GLU A 127 1.16 -20.15 -3.35
C GLU A 127 0.74 -19.26 -2.17
N ARG A 128 -0.51 -19.37 -1.73
CA ARG A 128 -1.01 -18.63 -0.57
C ARG A 128 -0.30 -19.03 0.71
N ASP A 129 -0.10 -20.32 0.94
CA ASP A 129 0.61 -20.84 2.13
C ASP A 129 2.06 -20.33 2.17
N VAL A 130 2.77 -20.40 1.06
CA VAL A 130 4.13 -19.86 0.93
C VAL A 130 4.16 -18.35 1.19
N TYR A 131 3.24 -17.60 0.59
CA TYR A 131 3.15 -16.16 0.80
C TYR A 131 2.89 -15.80 2.27
N VAL A 132 1.86 -16.41 2.87
CA VAL A 132 1.49 -16.14 4.27
C VAL A 132 2.63 -16.49 5.22
N ARG A 133 3.24 -17.67 5.10
CA ARG A 133 4.38 -18.08 5.95
C ARG A 133 5.57 -17.15 5.79
N SER A 134 5.90 -16.74 4.56
CA SER A 134 6.99 -15.80 4.31
C SER A 134 6.74 -14.43 4.98
N ARG A 135 5.51 -13.92 4.89
CA ARG A 135 5.13 -12.66 5.57
C ARG A 135 5.18 -12.79 7.09
N MET A 136 4.67 -13.89 7.63
CA MET A 136 4.72 -14.17 9.08
C MET A 136 6.16 -14.28 9.58
N ALA A 137 7.04 -14.94 8.83
CA ALA A 137 8.47 -15.05 9.18
C ALA A 137 9.16 -13.68 9.20
N LEU A 138 8.86 -12.79 8.24
CA LEU A 138 9.38 -11.42 8.22
C LEU A 138 8.88 -10.61 9.44
N HIS A 139 7.60 -10.70 9.78
CA HIS A 139 7.06 -10.02 10.96
C HIS A 139 7.67 -10.57 12.25
N LYS A 140 7.86 -11.89 12.35
CA LYS A 140 8.52 -12.52 13.48
C LYS A 140 9.97 -12.03 13.64
N ALA A 141 10.75 -12.05 12.56
CA ALA A 141 12.13 -11.57 12.58
C ALA A 141 12.20 -10.09 13.01
N ALA A 142 11.33 -9.23 12.48
CA ALA A 142 11.26 -7.83 12.88
C ALA A 142 10.89 -7.66 14.37
N SER A 143 9.96 -8.46 14.87
CA SER A 143 9.56 -8.45 16.29
C SER A 143 10.67 -8.94 17.20
N ASP A 144 11.36 -10.01 16.82
CA ASP A 144 12.48 -10.56 17.59
C ASP A 144 13.64 -9.53 17.67
N MET A 145 13.94 -8.84 16.58
CA MET A 145 14.94 -7.76 16.56
C MET A 145 14.50 -6.57 17.39
N ALA A 146 13.23 -6.15 17.33
CA ALA A 146 12.70 -5.07 18.15
C ALA A 146 12.73 -5.42 19.65
N ASN A 147 12.45 -6.67 20.01
CA ASN A 147 12.53 -7.14 21.39
C ASN A 147 13.97 -7.20 21.89
N LEU A 148 14.91 -7.64 21.08
CA LEU A 148 16.34 -7.62 21.40
C LEU A 148 16.82 -6.20 21.65
N THR A 149 16.47 -5.26 20.79
CA THR A 149 16.81 -3.84 20.94
C THR A 149 16.19 -3.27 22.21
N ARG A 150 14.92 -3.59 22.52
CA ARG A 150 14.26 -3.15 23.76
C ARG A 150 14.95 -3.69 25.01
N GLN A 151 15.35 -4.97 25.04
CA GLN A 151 16.06 -5.58 26.16
C GLN A 151 17.44 -4.94 26.39
N THR A 152 18.09 -4.49 25.34
CA THR A 152 19.37 -3.79 25.41
C THR A 152 19.23 -2.35 25.93
N ILE A 153 18.05 -1.73 25.74
CA ILE A 153 17.76 -0.35 26.13
C ILE A 153 17.12 -0.26 27.52
N GLU A 154 16.52 -1.32 28.05
CA GLU A 154 16.00 -1.32 29.43
C GLU A 154 17.16 -1.42 30.44
N PRO A 155 17.26 -0.50 31.44
CA PRO A 155 16.12 0.13 32.13
C PRO A 155 16.15 1.66 32.03
N LEU A 156 15.61 2.24 30.99
CA LEU A 156 15.57 3.69 30.87
C LEU A 156 14.18 4.22 31.29
N ASP A 157 14.20 5.32 32.04
CA ASP A 157 13.06 5.90 32.74
C ASP A 157 11.88 6.20 31.79
N LYS A 158 10.64 6.06 32.26
CA LYS A 158 9.39 6.12 31.51
C LYS A 158 9.08 7.44 30.74
N LYS A 159 9.98 8.40 30.77
CA LYS A 159 9.85 9.70 30.05
C LYS A 159 10.61 9.72 28.72
N PHE A 160 10.97 8.61 28.23
CA PHE A 160 11.95 8.41 27.21
C PHE A 160 11.34 8.41 25.81
N THR A 161 11.87 9.22 24.92
CA THR A 161 11.63 9.04 23.48
C THR A 161 12.76 8.23 22.86
N PRO A 162 12.51 7.41 21.82
CA PRO A 162 13.56 6.65 21.15
C PRO A 162 14.72 7.50 20.62
N TYR A 163 14.55 8.80 20.60
CA TYR A 163 15.55 9.78 20.13
C TYR A 163 16.58 10.22 21.17
N ASP A 164 16.31 9.95 22.44
CA ASP A 164 17.15 10.44 23.54
C ASP A 164 18.17 9.40 24.03
N VAL A 165 18.25 8.24 23.37
CA VAL A 165 19.19 7.13 23.72
C VAL A 165 20.33 7.05 22.74
N GLU A 166 21.52 6.97 23.27
CA GLU A 166 22.63 6.36 22.55
C GLU A 166 22.34 4.86 22.43
N LEU A 167 21.86 4.45 21.27
CA LEU A 167 21.61 3.05 20.98
C LEU A 167 22.94 2.33 20.81
N PRO A 168 23.04 1.04 21.18
CA PRO A 168 24.19 0.23 20.86
C PRO A 168 24.53 0.36 19.37
N VAL A 169 25.83 0.37 19.05
CA VAL A 169 26.32 0.51 17.66
C VAL A 169 25.75 -0.57 16.72
N ASP A 170 25.32 -1.68 17.28
CA ASP A 170 24.73 -2.85 16.61
C ASP A 170 23.20 -2.90 16.71
N ALA A 171 22.54 -1.84 17.23
CA ALA A 171 21.07 -1.78 17.26
C ALA A 171 20.52 -1.82 15.85
N TYR A 172 19.71 -2.84 15.56
CA TYR A 172 19.08 -3.02 14.26
C TYR A 172 17.76 -2.26 14.20
N PHE A 173 17.65 -1.35 13.24
CA PHE A 173 16.39 -0.74 12.85
C PHE A 173 15.95 -1.28 11.50
N PRO A 174 14.77 -1.92 11.41
CA PRO A 174 14.22 -2.30 10.11
C PRO A 174 14.16 -1.09 9.18
N GLN A 175 14.66 -1.28 7.96
CA GLN A 175 14.66 -0.24 6.94
C GLN A 175 13.58 -0.52 5.91
N CYS A 176 12.79 0.50 5.58
CA CYS A 176 11.84 0.41 4.47
C CYS A 176 12.58 0.46 3.14
N SER A 177 12.11 -0.33 2.18
CA SER A 177 12.55 -0.24 0.79
C SER A 177 12.05 1.05 0.13
N ASP A 178 12.63 1.39 -1.02
CA ASP A 178 12.15 2.52 -1.84
C ASP A 178 10.69 2.37 -2.27
N GLU A 179 10.26 1.15 -2.57
CA GLU A 179 8.88 0.85 -2.91
C GLU A 179 7.93 1.10 -1.73
N GLU A 180 8.26 0.61 -0.53
CA GLU A 180 7.49 0.83 0.70
C GLU A 180 7.41 2.30 1.08
N ARG A 181 8.42 3.09 0.73
CA ARG A 181 8.52 4.53 0.98
C ARG A 181 7.88 5.37 -0.11
N TRP A 182 7.44 4.75 -1.23
CA TRP A 182 6.97 5.42 -2.45
C TRP A 182 8.00 6.40 -2.99
N THR A 183 9.26 6.00 -2.97
CA THR A 183 10.36 6.87 -3.38
C THR A 183 10.21 7.24 -4.84
N GLN A 184 10.07 8.52 -5.10
CA GLN A 184 10.10 9.06 -6.46
C GLN A 184 11.54 9.08 -6.93
N PRO A 185 11.86 8.61 -8.15
CA PRO A 185 13.20 8.69 -8.67
C PRO A 185 13.64 10.16 -8.84
N GLU A 186 14.93 10.40 -8.77
CA GLU A 186 15.48 11.71 -9.13
C GLU A 186 15.17 12.06 -10.58
N LYS A 187 15.01 13.34 -10.85
CA LYS A 187 14.75 13.84 -12.20
C LYS A 187 15.48 15.15 -12.47
N TRP A 188 15.76 15.37 -13.73
CA TRP A 188 16.31 16.63 -14.21
C TRP A 188 15.21 17.43 -14.92
N ALA A 189 14.86 18.58 -14.34
CA ALA A 189 13.83 19.45 -14.89
C ALA A 189 14.46 20.54 -15.77
N ILE A 190 13.99 20.67 -17.00
CA ILE A 190 14.28 21.80 -17.85
C ILE A 190 13.30 22.91 -17.49
N MET A 191 13.79 23.94 -16.82
CA MET A 191 13.01 25.07 -16.35
C MET A 191 13.20 26.28 -17.32
N LEU A 192 12.18 27.12 -17.41
CA LEU A 192 12.25 28.39 -18.13
C LEU A 192 12.11 29.53 -17.15
N LYS A 193 12.96 30.54 -17.30
CA LYS A 193 12.95 31.73 -16.44
C LYS A 193 11.53 32.32 -16.34
N GLY A 194 11.02 32.52 -15.14
CA GLY A 194 9.68 33.06 -14.88
C GLY A 194 8.54 32.02 -14.89
N ARG A 195 8.80 30.73 -15.13
CA ARG A 195 7.80 29.66 -15.03
C ARG A 195 7.98 28.80 -13.75
N LYS A 196 6.89 28.47 -13.10
CA LYS A 196 6.89 27.57 -11.93
C LYS A 196 6.87 26.09 -12.31
N LYS A 197 6.42 25.76 -13.51
CA LYS A 197 6.35 24.37 -14.01
C LYS A 197 7.50 24.09 -14.95
N ALA A 198 8.09 22.90 -14.84
CA ALA A 198 9.09 22.44 -15.78
C ALA A 198 8.51 22.40 -17.21
N ALA A 199 9.34 22.81 -18.18
CA ALA A 199 9.03 22.62 -19.59
C ALA A 199 9.12 21.16 -20.00
N LYS A 200 10.15 20.45 -19.47
CA LYS A 200 10.31 18.99 -19.60
C LYS A 200 10.93 18.40 -18.34
N LEU A 201 10.66 17.11 -18.11
CA LEU A 201 11.30 16.29 -17.08
C LEU A 201 12.09 15.19 -17.77
N CYS A 202 13.33 14.99 -17.37
CA CYS A 202 14.26 14.00 -17.90
C CYS A 202 14.72 13.08 -16.77
N GLU A 203 15.05 11.86 -17.11
CA GLU A 203 15.54 10.89 -16.14
C GLU A 203 17.02 11.09 -15.82
N THR A 204 17.80 11.57 -16.79
CA THR A 204 19.23 11.84 -16.60
C THR A 204 19.59 13.27 -16.98
N LYS A 205 20.73 13.72 -16.46
CA LYS A 205 21.27 15.05 -16.75
C LYS A 205 21.65 15.19 -18.23
N GLU A 206 22.28 14.16 -18.78
CA GLU A 206 22.73 14.09 -20.16
C GLU A 206 21.55 14.22 -21.13
N GLN A 207 20.44 13.52 -20.83
CA GLN A 207 19.21 13.63 -21.60
C GLN A 207 18.68 15.07 -21.59
N ALA A 208 18.67 15.71 -20.43
CA ALA A 208 18.19 17.08 -20.29
C ALA A 208 19.08 18.07 -21.01
N GLU A 209 20.40 17.93 -20.92
CA GLU A 209 21.39 18.77 -21.64
C GLU A 209 21.27 18.60 -23.17
N HIS A 210 21.09 17.37 -23.64
CA HIS A 210 20.87 17.09 -25.06
C HIS A 210 19.59 17.77 -25.58
N ILE A 211 18.49 17.65 -24.86
CA ILE A 211 17.22 18.31 -25.21
C ILE A 211 17.37 19.84 -25.22
N MET A 212 18.08 20.41 -24.23
CA MET A 212 18.34 21.85 -24.20
C MET A 212 19.17 22.35 -25.38
N ALA A 213 20.07 21.50 -25.88
CA ALA A 213 20.91 21.85 -27.03
C ALA A 213 20.20 21.71 -28.39
N THR A 214 19.19 20.79 -28.47
CA THR A 214 18.56 20.44 -29.75
C THR A 214 17.18 21.06 -29.94
N GLU A 215 16.48 21.43 -28.88
CA GLU A 215 15.13 21.97 -28.97
C GLU A 215 15.06 23.47 -28.74
N ASN A 216 14.14 24.12 -29.45
CA ASN A 216 13.90 25.58 -29.32
C ASN A 216 12.87 25.82 -28.18
N PHE A 217 13.32 26.48 -27.12
CA PHE A 217 12.48 26.90 -26.00
C PHE A 217 12.04 28.37 -26.16
N LYS A 218 10.78 28.65 -25.80
CA LYS A 218 10.27 30.04 -25.71
C LYS A 218 10.79 30.69 -24.41
N GLY A 219 12.07 30.99 -24.34
CA GLY A 219 12.77 31.58 -23.20
C GLY A 219 14.11 30.91 -22.92
N LYS A 220 14.87 31.45 -21.96
CA LYS A 220 16.17 30.91 -21.58
C LYS A 220 15.99 29.69 -20.69
N PRO A 221 16.32 28.47 -21.15
CA PRO A 221 16.21 27.25 -20.32
C PRO A 221 17.38 27.18 -19.32
N TYR A 222 17.11 26.52 -18.18
CA TYR A 222 18.12 26.11 -17.21
C TYR A 222 17.75 24.78 -16.60
N LEU A 223 18.74 24.05 -16.07
CA LEU A 223 18.53 22.78 -15.42
C LEU A 223 18.29 22.95 -13.92
N GLU A 224 17.34 22.21 -13.40
CA GLU A 224 17.06 22.04 -11.98
C GLU A 224 17.11 20.56 -11.64
N HIS A 225 18.02 20.16 -10.77
CA HIS A 225 18.07 18.81 -10.26
C HIS A 225 17.00 18.63 -9.20
N ARG A 226 16.12 17.65 -9.38
CA ARG A 226 15.09 17.23 -8.42
C ARG A 226 15.51 15.91 -7.84
N LYS A 227 16.06 15.97 -6.62
CA LYS A 227 16.41 14.77 -5.86
C LYS A 227 15.20 13.86 -5.72
N GLY A 228 15.44 12.55 -5.66
CA GLY A 228 14.44 11.56 -5.31
C GLY A 228 13.84 11.88 -3.92
N GLU A 229 12.58 11.54 -3.72
CA GLU A 229 11.87 11.90 -2.50
C GLU A 229 10.98 10.75 -2.03
N PRO A 230 11.15 10.27 -0.77
CA PRO A 230 10.30 9.23 -0.19
C PRO A 230 8.92 9.81 0.18
N LYS A 231 8.00 9.83 -0.78
CA LYS A 231 6.70 10.49 -0.66
C LYS A 231 5.86 10.03 0.53
N ARG A 232 5.96 8.77 0.91
CA ARG A 232 5.25 8.25 2.07
C ARG A 232 5.72 8.88 3.38
N CYS A 233 7.03 9.17 3.46
CA CYS A 233 7.65 9.79 4.63
C CYS A 233 7.41 11.31 4.66
N THR A 234 7.71 12.00 3.54
CA THR A 234 7.59 13.47 3.43
C THR A 234 6.16 13.97 3.44
N GLY A 235 5.22 13.15 2.94
CA GLY A 235 3.79 13.50 2.81
C GLY A 235 2.93 13.16 4.03
N ASN A 236 3.52 12.75 5.16
CA ASN A 236 2.81 12.30 6.37
C ASN A 236 1.85 11.13 6.12
N TYR A 237 2.15 10.25 5.15
CA TYR A 237 1.37 9.03 4.90
C TYR A 237 1.83 7.86 5.76
N CYS A 238 2.96 7.98 6.45
CA CYS A 238 3.49 6.99 7.37
C CYS A 238 3.17 7.40 8.81
N SER A 239 2.44 6.56 9.54
CA SER A 239 2.04 6.83 10.92
C SER A 239 3.21 6.84 11.92
N VAL A 240 4.37 6.34 11.51
CA VAL A 240 5.59 6.27 12.35
C VAL A 240 6.71 7.19 11.83
N ALA A 241 6.42 8.08 10.87
CA ALA A 241 7.44 8.94 10.27
C ALA A 241 8.20 9.79 11.33
N ASP A 242 7.49 10.29 12.33
CA ASP A 242 8.07 11.16 13.37
C ASP A 242 9.07 10.43 14.29
N ILE A 243 8.95 9.11 14.40
CA ILE A 243 9.82 8.27 15.25
C ILE A 243 10.72 7.34 14.42
N CYS A 244 10.72 7.45 13.10
CA CYS A 244 11.46 6.59 12.20
C CYS A 244 12.93 7.02 12.12
N HIS A 245 13.86 6.12 12.49
CA HIS A 245 15.30 6.36 12.42
C HIS A 245 15.77 6.65 11.01
N GLN A 246 15.41 5.79 10.05
CA GLN A 246 15.78 5.95 8.65
C GLN A 246 15.39 7.33 8.10
N TRP A 247 14.18 7.79 8.44
CA TRP A 247 13.70 9.09 7.98
C TRP A 247 14.35 10.27 8.71
N LYS A 248 14.69 10.09 9.98
CA LYS A 248 15.41 11.11 10.77
C LYS A 248 16.81 11.35 10.19
N GLU A 249 17.59 10.30 9.98
CA GLU A 249 18.93 10.39 9.42
C GLU A 249 18.94 11.10 8.06
N GLU A 250 17.96 10.80 7.19
CA GLU A 250 17.86 11.46 5.88
C GLU A 250 17.45 12.93 5.93
N ARG A 251 16.69 13.35 6.96
CA ARG A 251 16.35 14.77 7.14
C ARG A 251 17.50 15.60 7.69
N GLU A 252 18.41 14.97 8.42
CA GLU A 252 19.55 15.60 9.07
C GLU A 252 20.80 15.60 8.17
N ALA A 253 20.82 14.83 7.07
CA ALA A 253 21.89 14.75 6.08
C ALA A 253 21.74 15.80 4.97
#